data_a645cbb1b39333aa7becbce4e39f685d
#
_entry.id   a645cbb1b39333aa7becbce4e39f685d
#
_cell.length_a   1.000
_cell.length_b   1.000
_cell.length_c   1.000
_cell.angle_alpha   90.00
_cell.angle_beta   90.00
_cell.angle_gamma   90.00
#
_symmetry.space_group_name_H-M   'P 1'
#
loop_
_entity.id
_entity.type
_entity.pdbx_description
1 polymer ?
#
loop_
_entity_poly.entity_id
_entity_poly.type
_entity_poly.pdbx_seq_one_letter_code
_entity_poly.pdbx_strand_id
1 'polypeptide(L)'
;MEVETIFCFIDDFCKEFVPFYKSKLLLKRKRNRESVMSLSEVLTILIMFHQSHYRNFKSFYLFYICKYMKKEFPNFVSYNRFVELQKSALLPLCYLSQPFKGEKTGIYFVDSTPIEVCHIKRANRNKTFKNLALKSKSTMGYFYGFKLHLIINDKGEIMAFKLTNSKTDDRACVDDLTQGLTGKIVGDKGYIKKALSESLFKRGLKLITRIRKNMKAKLMLLHDKLLLRKRGIIETVINLKTFLRLSIHVIDQNTIS
;
A
#
# COMPACT_ATOMS: atom_id res chain seq x y z
N MET A 1 -13.19 -14.41 5.79
CA MET A 1 -12.03 -15.23 6.21
C MET A 1 -12.12 -15.32 7.72
N GLU A 2 -12.05 -16.52 8.27
CA GLU A 2 -12.13 -16.72 9.71
C GLU A 2 -10.90 -16.13 10.41
N VAL A 3 -11.11 -15.62 11.63
CA VAL A 3 -10.04 -14.92 12.40
C VAL A 3 -8.86 -15.85 12.66
N GLU A 4 -9.14 -17.11 12.93
CA GLU A 4 -8.14 -18.14 13.16
C GLU A 4 -7.25 -18.36 11.95
N THR A 5 -7.81 -18.40 10.74
CA THR A 5 -7.03 -18.52 9.50
C THR A 5 -6.08 -17.33 9.32
N ILE A 6 -6.56 -16.10 9.58
CA ILE A 6 -5.72 -14.90 9.50
C ILE A 6 -4.62 -14.96 10.55
N PHE A 7 -4.97 -15.34 11.78
CA PHE A 7 -4.02 -15.41 12.88
C PHE A 7 -2.93 -16.45 12.62
N CYS A 8 -3.28 -17.67 12.23
CA CYS A 8 -2.32 -18.74 11.93
C CYS A 8 -1.31 -18.30 10.86
N PHE A 9 -1.81 -17.74 9.76
CA PHE A 9 -0.96 -17.23 8.69
C PHE A 9 0.02 -16.13 9.18
N ILE A 10 -0.46 -15.20 10.00
CA ILE A 10 0.37 -14.12 10.54
C ILE A 10 1.35 -14.65 11.59
N ASP A 11 0.93 -15.61 12.40
CA ASP A 11 1.76 -16.19 13.45
C ASP A 11 2.95 -16.97 12.85
N ASP A 12 2.69 -17.76 11.82
CA ASP A 12 3.75 -18.47 11.09
C ASP A 12 4.75 -17.49 10.47
N PHE A 13 4.27 -16.42 9.85
CA PHE A 13 5.12 -15.33 9.38
C PHE A 13 5.93 -14.70 10.54
N CYS A 14 5.32 -14.41 11.67
CA CYS A 14 6.01 -13.79 12.81
C CYS A 14 7.08 -14.71 13.41
N LYS A 15 6.86 -16.02 13.44
CA LYS A 15 7.85 -17.00 13.90
C LYS A 15 9.14 -16.96 13.08
N GLU A 16 9.03 -16.75 11.76
CA GLU A 16 10.19 -16.62 10.88
C GLU A 16 10.78 -15.21 10.90
N PHE A 17 9.92 -14.19 10.88
CA PHE A 17 10.33 -12.79 10.78
C PHE A 17 11.05 -12.28 12.02
N VAL A 18 10.55 -12.58 13.22
CA VAL A 18 11.09 -12.01 14.47
C VAL A 18 12.55 -12.41 14.73
N PRO A 19 12.96 -13.69 14.58
CA PRO A 19 14.36 -14.07 14.70
C PRO A 19 15.25 -13.41 13.65
N PHE A 20 14.81 -13.39 12.39
CA PHE A 20 15.51 -12.75 11.28
C PHE A 20 15.71 -11.25 11.54
N TYR A 21 14.67 -10.56 12.01
CA TYR A 21 14.72 -9.14 12.30
C TYR A 21 15.64 -8.81 13.49
N LYS A 22 15.56 -9.61 14.56
CA LYS A 22 16.45 -9.47 15.73
C LYS A 22 17.91 -9.69 15.38
N SER A 23 18.23 -10.62 14.48
CA SER A 23 19.61 -10.91 14.05
C SER A 23 20.24 -9.81 13.19
N LYS A 24 19.43 -9.14 12.35
CA LYS A 24 19.92 -8.08 11.45
C LYS A 24 19.99 -6.68 12.07
N LEU A 25 19.12 -6.39 13.00
CA LEU A 25 19.16 -5.15 13.76
C LEU A 25 19.97 -5.40 15.04
N LEU A 26 21.22 -4.93 15.07
CA LEU A 26 22.01 -4.69 16.28
C LEU A 26 21.28 -3.67 17.16
N LEU A 27 20.07 -4.00 17.60
CA LEU A 27 19.28 -3.14 18.46
C LEU A 27 19.96 -3.07 19.79
N LYS A 28 20.45 -1.87 20.15
CA LYS A 28 20.83 -1.53 21.52
C LYS A 28 19.77 -2.13 22.45
N ARG A 29 20.21 -2.97 23.40
CA ARG A 29 19.36 -3.60 24.43
C ARG A 29 18.47 -2.56 25.10
N LYS A 30 17.25 -2.35 24.60
CA LYS A 30 16.20 -1.73 25.41
C LYS A 30 15.72 -2.81 26.39
N ARG A 31 15.47 -2.40 27.65
CA ARG A 31 14.79 -3.25 28.64
C ARG A 31 13.47 -3.71 28.04
N ASN A 32 13.47 -4.90 27.46
CA ASN A 32 12.26 -5.47 26.86
C ASN A 32 11.56 -6.36 27.89
N ARG A 33 10.63 -5.75 28.62
CA ARG A 33 9.52 -6.53 29.15
C ARG A 33 8.68 -6.93 27.95
N GLU A 34 8.46 -8.23 27.77
CA GLU A 34 7.60 -8.73 26.70
C GLU A 34 6.22 -8.08 26.78
N SER A 35 5.65 -7.76 25.64
CA SER A 35 4.31 -7.21 25.57
C SER A 35 3.31 -8.30 25.92
N VAL A 36 2.28 -7.96 26.68
CA VAL A 36 1.16 -8.86 26.99
C VAL A 36 0.48 -9.36 25.72
N MET A 37 0.36 -8.49 24.70
CA MET A 37 -0.09 -8.89 23.35
C MET A 37 1.11 -9.21 22.48
N SER A 38 1.03 -10.33 21.76
CA SER A 38 2.02 -10.74 20.78
C SER A 38 1.98 -9.84 19.53
N LEU A 39 3.08 -9.84 18.75
CA LEU A 39 3.10 -9.16 17.46
C LEU A 39 2.05 -9.75 16.51
N SER A 40 1.85 -11.05 16.52
CA SER A 40 0.85 -11.77 15.73
C SER A 40 -0.57 -11.27 16.02
N GLU A 41 -0.93 -11.12 17.30
CA GLU A 41 -2.24 -10.58 17.70
C GLU A 41 -2.42 -9.13 17.22
N VAL A 42 -1.40 -8.29 17.39
CA VAL A 42 -1.44 -6.88 16.95
C VAL A 42 -1.66 -6.80 15.44
N LEU A 43 -0.91 -7.56 14.65
CA LEU A 43 -1.04 -7.59 13.19
C LEU A 43 -2.41 -8.11 12.76
N THR A 44 -2.90 -9.17 13.40
CA THR A 44 -4.22 -9.76 13.12
C THR A 44 -5.33 -8.74 13.34
N ILE A 45 -5.33 -8.04 14.46
CA ILE A 45 -6.33 -7.01 14.78
C ILE A 45 -6.27 -5.87 13.76
N LEU A 46 -5.08 -5.45 13.33
CA LEU A 46 -4.92 -4.42 12.30
C LEU A 46 -5.51 -4.85 10.95
N ILE A 47 -5.26 -6.09 10.53
CA ILE A 47 -5.79 -6.62 9.27
C ILE A 47 -7.32 -6.77 9.36
N MET A 48 -7.85 -7.29 10.47
CA MET A 48 -9.28 -7.40 10.72
C MET A 48 -10.00 -6.05 10.66
N PHE A 49 -9.38 -4.99 11.21
CA PHE A 49 -9.95 -3.65 11.12
C PHE A 49 -10.20 -3.24 9.67
N HIS A 50 -9.25 -3.52 8.78
CA HIS A 50 -9.37 -3.15 7.36
C HIS A 50 -10.33 -4.04 6.56
N GLN A 51 -10.60 -5.24 7.04
CA GLN A 51 -11.65 -6.10 6.50
C GLN A 51 -13.04 -5.76 7.06
N SER A 52 -13.08 -5.01 8.16
CA SER A 52 -14.32 -4.60 8.83
C SER A 52 -14.92 -3.34 8.17
N HIS A 53 -16.21 -3.11 8.43
CA HIS A 53 -16.90 -1.89 7.99
C HIS A 53 -16.77 -0.71 8.99
N TYR A 54 -15.96 -0.83 10.03
CA TYR A 54 -15.76 0.24 11.00
C TYR A 54 -15.01 1.42 10.39
N ARG A 55 -15.51 2.63 10.62
CA ARG A 55 -14.89 3.86 10.09
C ARG A 55 -13.66 4.31 10.85
N ASN A 56 -13.59 4.01 12.16
CA ASN A 56 -12.43 4.35 12.98
C ASN A 56 -11.97 3.18 13.83
N PHE A 57 -10.65 3.13 14.02
CA PHE A 57 -10.00 2.04 14.74
C PHE A 57 -10.39 1.98 16.22
N LYS A 58 -10.55 3.13 16.89
CA LYS A 58 -10.90 3.17 18.32
C LYS A 58 -12.24 2.48 18.58
N SER A 59 -13.26 2.78 17.76
CA SER A 59 -14.57 2.13 17.85
C SER A 59 -14.48 0.64 17.57
N PHE A 60 -13.73 0.23 16.56
CA PHE A 60 -13.48 -1.18 16.26
C PHE A 60 -12.82 -1.89 17.42
N TYR A 61 -11.73 -1.36 17.96
CA TYR A 61 -11.00 -1.97 19.07
C TYR A 61 -11.86 -2.11 20.33
N LEU A 62 -12.48 -1.01 20.78
CA LEU A 62 -13.24 -0.97 22.03
C LEU A 62 -14.57 -1.74 21.95
N PHE A 63 -15.32 -1.58 20.85
CA PHE A 63 -16.68 -2.10 20.76
C PHE A 63 -16.79 -3.46 20.06
N TYR A 64 -15.80 -3.83 19.27
CA TYR A 64 -15.79 -5.12 18.62
C TYR A 64 -14.75 -6.06 19.25
N ILE A 65 -13.46 -5.71 19.20
CA ILE A 65 -12.40 -6.59 19.69
C ILE A 65 -12.55 -6.83 21.19
N CYS A 66 -12.53 -5.79 22.02
CA CYS A 66 -12.58 -5.93 23.49
C CYS A 66 -13.92 -6.51 24.01
N LYS A 67 -15.01 -6.39 23.24
CA LYS A 67 -16.32 -6.84 23.68
C LYS A 67 -16.65 -8.26 23.20
N TYR A 68 -16.39 -8.57 21.95
CA TYR A 68 -16.86 -9.81 21.33
C TYR A 68 -15.77 -10.84 21.05
N MET A 69 -14.47 -10.42 20.99
CA MET A 69 -13.37 -11.30 20.62
C MET A 69 -12.48 -11.69 21.81
N LYS A 70 -13.12 -11.86 23.00
CA LYS A 70 -12.40 -12.20 24.25
C LYS A 70 -11.84 -13.61 24.25
N LYS A 71 -12.44 -14.51 23.51
CA LYS A 71 -11.99 -15.90 23.41
C LYS A 71 -10.74 -16.00 22.54
N GLU A 72 -10.73 -15.26 21.45
CA GLU A 72 -9.65 -15.25 20.46
C GLU A 72 -8.45 -14.40 20.94
N PHE A 73 -8.73 -13.32 21.67
CA PHE A 73 -7.71 -12.43 22.23
C PHE A 73 -7.90 -12.29 23.75
N PRO A 74 -7.40 -13.22 24.56
CA PRO A 74 -7.64 -13.20 26.02
C PRO A 74 -6.92 -12.06 26.76
N ASN A 75 -5.81 -11.58 26.22
CA ASN A 75 -4.92 -10.62 26.87
C ASN A 75 -5.03 -9.23 26.24
N PHE A 76 -6.12 -8.51 26.50
CA PHE A 76 -6.28 -7.16 25.99
C PHE A 76 -5.39 -6.14 26.74
N VAL A 77 -4.93 -5.15 25.98
CA VAL A 77 -4.31 -3.96 26.52
C VAL A 77 -5.24 -2.76 26.37
N SER A 78 -4.98 -1.67 27.09
CA SER A 78 -5.73 -0.43 26.87
C SER A 78 -5.57 0.06 25.43
N TYR A 79 -6.53 0.82 24.93
CA TYR A 79 -6.47 1.39 23.58
C TYR A 79 -5.17 2.18 23.33
N ASN A 80 -4.77 3.02 24.29
CA ASN A 80 -3.53 3.81 24.17
C ASN A 80 -2.30 2.90 24.09
N ARG A 81 -2.27 1.83 24.89
CA ARG A 81 -1.17 0.85 24.83
C ARG A 81 -1.17 0.09 23.51
N PHE A 82 -2.34 -0.26 22.97
CA PHE A 82 -2.42 -0.87 21.65
C PHE A 82 -1.87 0.04 20.55
N VAL A 83 -2.20 1.34 20.60
CA VAL A 83 -1.64 2.34 19.67
C VAL A 83 -0.11 2.42 19.75
N GLU A 84 0.47 2.28 20.94
CA GLU A 84 1.93 2.19 21.09
C GLU A 84 2.50 0.92 20.44
N LEU A 85 1.82 -0.22 20.58
CA LEU A 85 2.23 -1.49 19.98
C LEU A 85 2.16 -1.47 18.47
N GLN A 86 1.24 -0.70 17.87
CA GLN A 86 1.17 -0.51 16.43
C GLN A 86 2.48 0.02 15.83
N LYS A 87 3.30 0.77 16.61
CA LYS A 87 4.60 1.25 16.15
C LYS A 87 5.53 0.13 15.72
N SER A 88 5.44 -1.00 16.40
CA SER A 88 6.24 -2.19 16.06
C SER A 88 5.71 -2.97 14.86
N ALA A 89 4.46 -2.72 14.44
CA ALA A 89 3.80 -3.45 13.37
C ALA A 89 4.18 -2.97 11.95
N LEU A 90 4.69 -1.75 11.81
CA LEU A 90 4.94 -1.15 10.48
C LEU A 90 5.91 -1.96 9.64
N LEU A 91 7.10 -2.26 10.16
CA LEU A 91 8.11 -3.04 9.44
C LEU A 91 7.65 -4.48 9.16
N PRO A 92 7.10 -5.22 10.13
CA PRO A 92 6.48 -6.52 9.85
C PRO A 92 5.44 -6.48 8.73
N LEU A 93 4.55 -5.48 8.70
CA LEU A 93 3.57 -5.32 7.62
C LEU A 93 4.21 -5.13 6.25
N CYS A 94 5.28 -4.33 6.18
CA CYS A 94 6.04 -4.16 4.94
C CYS A 94 6.67 -5.47 4.47
N TYR A 95 7.21 -6.28 5.38
CA TYR A 95 7.77 -7.59 5.05
C TYR A 95 6.68 -8.62 4.71
N LEU A 96 5.57 -8.63 5.44
CA LEU A 96 4.42 -9.49 5.18
C LEU A 96 3.84 -9.27 3.77
N SER A 97 3.98 -8.08 3.21
CA SER A 97 3.52 -7.77 1.85
C SER A 97 4.41 -8.34 0.73
N GLN A 98 5.66 -8.75 1.01
CA GLN A 98 6.60 -9.22 -0.02
C GLN A 98 6.21 -10.56 -0.68
N PRO A 99 5.72 -11.58 0.04
CA PRO A 99 5.26 -12.84 -0.55
C PRO A 99 4.06 -12.69 -1.48
N PHE A 100 3.29 -11.61 -1.34
CA PHE A 100 2.11 -11.34 -2.18
C PHE A 100 2.43 -10.69 -3.52
N LYS A 101 3.71 -10.67 -3.94
CA LYS A 101 4.05 -10.27 -5.30
C LYS A 101 3.52 -11.29 -6.29
N GLY A 102 2.78 -10.77 -7.28
CA GLY A 102 2.19 -11.58 -8.33
C GLY A 102 3.24 -12.21 -9.26
N GLU A 103 2.78 -13.17 -10.05
CA GLU A 103 3.59 -13.83 -11.07
C GLU A 103 3.91 -12.88 -12.24
N LYS A 104 5.08 -13.05 -12.84
CA LYS A 104 5.49 -12.29 -14.03
C LYS A 104 4.80 -12.85 -15.29
N THR A 105 3.63 -12.34 -15.60
CA THR A 105 2.82 -12.79 -16.76
C THR A 105 3.22 -12.14 -18.09
N GLY A 106 4.07 -11.11 -18.05
CA GLY A 106 4.44 -10.32 -19.24
C GLY A 106 3.43 -9.24 -19.63
N ILE A 107 2.32 -9.11 -18.90
CA ILE A 107 1.31 -8.07 -19.10
C ILE A 107 1.05 -7.37 -17.77
N TYR A 108 1.25 -6.06 -17.75
CA TYR A 108 1.14 -5.27 -16.53
C TYR A 108 0.31 -4.01 -16.75
N PHE A 109 -0.27 -3.50 -15.67
CA PHE A 109 -1.00 -2.24 -15.64
C PHE A 109 -0.37 -1.33 -14.59
N VAL A 110 -0.19 -0.05 -14.91
CA VAL A 110 0.34 0.97 -14.01
C VAL A 110 -0.67 2.09 -13.83
N ASP A 111 -0.86 2.49 -12.58
CA ASP A 111 -1.65 3.68 -12.25
C ASP A 111 -1.18 4.30 -10.95
N SER A 112 -1.65 5.52 -10.68
CA SER A 112 -1.39 6.22 -9.43
C SER A 112 -2.69 6.73 -8.81
N THR A 113 -2.76 6.70 -7.49
CA THR A 113 -3.94 7.19 -6.74
C THR A 113 -3.51 8.08 -5.58
N PRO A 114 -4.25 9.19 -5.32
CA PRO A 114 -4.02 10.00 -4.14
C PRO A 114 -4.45 9.25 -2.88
N ILE A 115 -3.65 9.39 -1.82
CA ILE A 115 -3.98 8.96 -0.47
C ILE A 115 -4.05 10.19 0.41
N GLU A 116 -5.26 10.57 0.79
CA GLU A 116 -5.50 11.70 1.66
C GLU A 116 -5.16 11.35 3.10
N VAL A 117 -4.35 12.17 3.74
CA VAL A 117 -4.03 12.09 5.16
C VAL A 117 -5.14 12.72 6.00
N CYS A 118 -5.59 13.90 5.61
CA CYS A 118 -6.68 14.60 6.25
C CYS A 118 -7.34 15.56 5.27
N HIS A 119 -8.53 16.04 5.64
CA HIS A 119 -9.22 17.07 4.86
C HIS A 119 -8.32 18.30 4.65
N ILE A 120 -8.30 18.87 3.45
CA ILE A 120 -7.39 19.94 3.02
C ILE A 120 -7.36 21.15 3.98
N LYS A 121 -8.50 21.52 4.60
CA LYS A 121 -8.59 22.60 5.59
C LYS A 121 -7.77 22.31 6.85
N ARG A 122 -7.51 21.05 7.15
CA ARG A 122 -6.70 20.61 8.31
C ARG A 122 -5.22 20.45 8.00
N ALA A 123 -4.80 20.55 6.75
CA ALA A 123 -3.41 20.31 6.32
C ALA A 123 -2.38 21.10 7.13
N ASN A 124 -2.65 22.39 7.41
CA ASN A 124 -1.71 23.24 8.15
C ASN A 124 -1.61 22.87 9.65
N ARG A 125 -2.62 22.18 10.20
CA ARG A 125 -2.66 21.73 11.60
C ARG A 125 -2.10 20.32 11.77
N ASN A 126 -1.91 19.57 10.68
CA ASN A 126 -1.37 18.22 10.74
C ASN A 126 0.12 18.26 11.06
N LYS A 127 0.48 17.83 12.28
CA LYS A 127 1.87 17.78 12.75
C LYS A 127 2.56 16.47 12.33
N THR A 128 1.80 15.38 12.26
CA THR A 128 2.27 14.02 12.01
C THR A 128 3.04 13.89 10.71
N PHE A 129 2.46 14.38 9.62
CA PHE A 129 3.05 14.27 8.28
C PHE A 129 3.58 15.61 7.77
N LYS A 130 3.89 16.53 8.70
CA LYS A 130 4.50 17.82 8.35
C LYS A 130 5.82 17.55 7.58
N ASN A 131 6.00 18.20 6.44
CA ASN A 131 7.14 18.03 5.52
C ASN A 131 7.20 16.71 4.73
N LEU A 132 6.38 15.73 5.03
CA LEU A 132 6.28 14.46 4.29
C LEU A 132 5.11 14.48 3.29
N ALA A 133 3.92 14.83 3.77
CA ALA A 133 2.76 15.01 2.94
C ALA A 133 2.70 16.43 2.36
N LEU A 134 2.23 16.56 1.14
CA LEU A 134 2.13 17.85 0.45
C LEU A 134 0.71 18.08 -0.05
N LYS A 135 0.34 19.36 -0.28
CA LYS A 135 -0.89 19.73 -0.96
C LYS A 135 -0.71 19.56 -2.46
N SER A 136 -1.65 18.90 -3.12
CA SER A 136 -1.65 18.70 -4.57
C SER A 136 -3.09 18.70 -5.10
N LYS A 137 -3.23 18.73 -6.42
CA LYS A 137 -4.51 18.70 -7.12
C LYS A 137 -4.66 17.37 -7.84
N SER A 138 -5.80 16.71 -7.64
CA SER A 138 -6.23 15.54 -8.41
C SER A 138 -7.42 15.91 -9.29
N THR A 139 -7.92 14.97 -10.09
CA THR A 139 -9.18 15.12 -10.84
C THR A 139 -10.38 15.36 -9.93
N MET A 140 -10.32 14.90 -8.67
CA MET A 140 -11.40 15.07 -7.66
C MET A 140 -11.23 16.34 -6.82
N GLY A 141 -10.21 17.16 -7.07
CA GLY A 141 -9.96 18.40 -6.32
C GLY A 141 -8.61 18.44 -5.62
N TYR A 142 -8.47 19.40 -4.70
CA TYR A 142 -7.26 19.55 -3.89
C TYR A 142 -7.26 18.56 -2.73
N PHE A 143 -6.14 17.95 -2.46
CA PHE A 143 -5.92 17.04 -1.32
C PHE A 143 -4.58 17.32 -0.64
N TYR A 144 -4.47 16.89 0.62
CA TYR A 144 -3.22 16.88 1.37
C TYR A 144 -2.86 15.43 1.71
N GLY A 145 -1.72 14.96 1.24
CA GLY A 145 -1.36 13.57 1.45
C GLY A 145 -0.20 13.07 0.59
N PHE A 146 -0.32 11.83 0.20
CA PHE A 146 0.65 11.08 -0.58
C PHE A 146 0.04 10.63 -1.90
N LYS A 147 0.89 10.08 -2.75
CA LYS A 147 0.49 9.41 -3.97
C LYS A 147 1.02 7.98 -3.93
N LEU A 148 0.12 7.03 -4.16
CA LEU A 148 0.44 5.63 -4.33
C LEU A 148 0.58 5.32 -5.81
N HIS A 149 1.73 4.82 -6.19
CA HIS A 149 1.98 4.25 -7.51
C HIS A 149 1.89 2.73 -7.37
N LEU A 150 1.14 2.09 -8.26
CA LEU A 150 0.87 0.67 -8.22
C LEU A 150 1.11 0.04 -9.58
N ILE A 151 1.73 -1.14 -9.60
CA ILE A 151 1.80 -2.02 -10.77
C ILE A 151 1.14 -3.35 -10.42
N ILE A 152 0.23 -3.78 -11.25
CA ILE A 152 -0.39 -5.10 -11.17
C ILE A 152 -0.16 -5.88 -12.45
N ASN A 153 -0.31 -7.21 -12.39
CA ASN A 153 -0.35 -8.05 -13.59
C ASN A 153 -1.80 -8.15 -14.13
N ASP A 154 -1.99 -8.90 -15.19
CA ASP A 154 -3.29 -9.12 -15.87
C ASP A 154 -4.26 -10.00 -15.08
N LYS A 155 -3.79 -10.65 -14.01
CA LYS A 155 -4.61 -11.37 -13.01
C LYS A 155 -5.09 -10.47 -11.87
N GLY A 156 -4.59 -9.22 -11.79
CA GLY A 156 -4.89 -8.28 -10.70
C GLY A 156 -3.96 -8.40 -9.50
N GLU A 157 -2.90 -9.19 -9.58
CA GLU A 157 -1.92 -9.39 -8.51
C GLU A 157 -0.94 -8.22 -8.46
N ILE A 158 -0.56 -7.79 -7.25
CA ILE A 158 0.35 -6.67 -7.05
C ILE A 158 1.79 -7.10 -7.39
N MET A 159 2.40 -6.42 -8.35
CA MET A 159 3.79 -6.63 -8.74
C MET A 159 4.75 -5.71 -7.99
N ALA A 160 4.40 -4.44 -7.91
CA ALA A 160 5.19 -3.43 -7.20
C ALA A 160 4.29 -2.26 -6.77
N PHE A 161 4.70 -1.59 -5.70
CA PHE A 161 4.08 -0.32 -5.29
C PHE A 161 5.12 0.63 -4.69
N LYS A 162 4.83 1.93 -4.76
CA LYS A 162 5.65 2.99 -4.17
C LYS A 162 4.77 4.10 -3.65
N LEU A 163 5.04 4.53 -2.43
CA LEU A 163 4.40 5.71 -1.84
C LEU A 163 5.34 6.90 -2.01
N THR A 164 4.81 8.00 -2.56
CA THR A 164 5.56 9.24 -2.74
C THR A 164 4.78 10.42 -2.19
N ASN A 165 5.42 11.58 -2.09
CA ASN A 165 4.66 12.80 -1.83
C ASN A 165 3.71 13.10 -2.99
N SER A 166 2.66 13.85 -2.72
CA SER A 166 1.58 14.11 -3.69
C SER A 166 1.99 14.92 -4.92
N LYS A 167 3.15 15.59 -4.90
CA LYS A 167 3.68 16.38 -6.02
C LYS A 167 4.58 15.59 -6.98
N THR A 168 4.95 14.36 -6.61
CA THR A 168 5.82 13.52 -7.46
C THR A 168 5.13 13.23 -8.78
N ASP A 169 5.88 13.37 -9.89
CA ASP A 169 5.41 12.99 -11.23
C ASP A 169 5.22 11.47 -11.30
N ASP A 170 4.07 11.04 -11.81
CA ASP A 170 3.71 9.61 -11.93
C ASP A 170 4.74 8.83 -12.75
N ARG A 171 5.35 9.49 -13.73
CA ARG A 171 6.37 8.91 -14.63
C ARG A 171 7.71 8.65 -13.94
N ALA A 172 8.05 9.43 -12.90
CA ALA A 172 9.35 9.34 -12.24
C ALA A 172 9.56 8.02 -11.51
N CYS A 173 8.49 7.37 -11.07
CA CYS A 173 8.56 6.13 -10.29
C CYS A 173 8.50 4.88 -11.15
N VAL A 174 8.09 4.99 -12.41
CA VAL A 174 7.83 3.81 -13.27
C VAL A 174 9.10 3.02 -13.53
N ASP A 175 10.21 3.68 -13.80
CA ASP A 175 11.50 3.03 -14.05
C ASP A 175 11.94 2.14 -12.87
N ASP A 176 11.83 2.64 -11.64
CA ASP A 176 12.17 1.88 -10.42
C ASP A 176 11.20 0.70 -10.22
N LEU A 177 9.89 0.96 -10.36
CA LEU A 177 8.84 -0.02 -10.10
C LEU A 177 8.81 -1.17 -11.11
N THR A 178 9.31 -0.93 -12.32
CA THR A 178 9.34 -1.91 -13.41
C THR A 178 10.64 -2.69 -13.50
N GLN A 179 11.53 -2.59 -12.53
CA GLN A 179 12.79 -3.34 -12.54
C GLN A 179 12.54 -4.85 -12.59
N GLY A 180 13.19 -5.53 -13.54
CA GLY A 180 13.05 -6.97 -13.75
C GLY A 180 11.71 -7.41 -14.35
N LEU A 181 10.87 -6.48 -14.84
CA LEU A 181 9.66 -6.78 -15.61
C LEU A 181 9.97 -6.67 -17.12
N THR A 182 9.44 -7.60 -17.90
CA THR A 182 9.54 -7.63 -19.36
C THR A 182 8.18 -7.87 -20.00
N GLY A 183 7.98 -7.47 -21.26
CA GLY A 183 6.72 -7.66 -21.96
C GLY A 183 5.98 -6.35 -22.24
N LYS A 184 4.77 -6.17 -21.74
CA LYS A 184 3.92 -5.02 -22.01
C LYS A 184 3.42 -4.39 -20.72
N ILE A 185 3.48 -3.06 -20.63
CA ILE A 185 2.89 -2.29 -19.54
C ILE A 185 1.90 -1.28 -20.09
N VAL A 186 0.71 -1.26 -19.52
CA VAL A 186 -0.42 -0.41 -19.92
C VAL A 186 -0.61 0.69 -18.91
N GLY A 187 -0.56 1.94 -19.35
CA GLY A 187 -0.73 3.12 -18.50
C GLY A 187 -1.74 4.11 -19.06
N ASP A 188 -2.10 5.11 -18.26
CA ASP A 188 -2.92 6.23 -18.71
C ASP A 188 -2.13 7.20 -19.61
N LYS A 189 -2.81 8.14 -20.24
CA LYS A 189 -2.23 9.22 -21.07
C LYS A 189 -1.22 10.08 -20.28
N GLY A 190 -1.30 10.09 -18.96
CA GLY A 190 -0.34 10.74 -18.07
C GLY A 190 1.08 10.20 -18.20
N TYR A 191 1.23 8.92 -18.51
CA TYR A 191 2.53 8.25 -18.65
C TYR A 191 3.23 8.47 -19.99
N ILE A 192 2.64 9.22 -20.91
CA ILE A 192 3.24 9.54 -22.23
C ILE A 192 4.46 10.45 -22.02
N LYS A 193 5.65 9.89 -22.19
CA LYS A 193 6.94 10.59 -22.22
C LYS A 193 7.92 9.77 -23.07
N LYS A 194 8.54 10.39 -24.08
CA LYS A 194 9.43 9.70 -25.04
C LYS A 194 10.58 9.00 -24.31
N ALA A 195 11.28 9.71 -23.43
CA ALA A 195 12.40 9.17 -22.66
C ALA A 195 11.99 7.94 -21.81
N LEU A 196 10.82 7.98 -21.15
CA LEU A 196 10.31 6.82 -20.39
C LEU A 196 10.03 5.63 -21.29
N SER A 197 9.38 5.86 -22.43
CA SER A 197 9.07 4.77 -23.38
C SER A 197 10.33 4.13 -23.95
N GLU A 198 11.36 4.93 -24.24
CA GLU A 198 12.67 4.44 -24.72
C GLU A 198 13.44 3.68 -23.64
N SER A 199 13.44 4.18 -22.39
CA SER A 199 14.06 3.50 -21.23
C SER A 199 13.44 2.13 -21.00
N LEU A 200 12.11 2.06 -20.95
CA LEU A 200 11.38 0.82 -20.78
C LEU A 200 11.61 -0.16 -21.93
N PHE A 201 11.58 0.34 -23.17
CA PHE A 201 11.79 -0.49 -24.36
C PHE A 201 13.18 -1.13 -24.39
N LYS A 202 14.22 -0.39 -24.01
CA LYS A 202 15.60 -0.93 -23.89
C LYS A 202 15.70 -2.11 -22.92
N ARG A 203 14.80 -2.16 -21.91
CA ARG A 203 14.71 -3.25 -20.93
C ARG A 203 13.74 -4.37 -21.33
N GLY A 204 13.22 -4.34 -22.56
CA GLY A 204 12.26 -5.32 -23.05
C GLY A 204 10.82 -5.12 -22.56
N LEU A 205 10.48 -3.91 -22.06
CA LEU A 205 9.13 -3.60 -21.59
C LEU A 205 8.50 -2.53 -22.50
N LYS A 206 7.43 -2.87 -23.22
CA LYS A 206 6.73 -1.95 -24.14
C LYS A 206 5.64 -1.19 -23.41
N LEU A 207 5.75 0.15 -23.33
CA LEU A 207 4.69 1.00 -22.78
C LEU A 207 3.55 1.20 -23.81
N ILE A 208 2.32 0.91 -23.38
CA ILE A 208 1.10 1.06 -24.17
C ILE A 208 0.21 2.10 -23.47
N THR A 209 -0.15 3.17 -24.18
CA THR A 209 -1.02 4.23 -23.68
C THR A 209 -2.05 4.64 -24.73
N ARG A 210 -3.16 5.23 -24.32
CA ARG A 210 -4.06 5.91 -25.25
C ARG A 210 -3.38 7.15 -25.81
N ILE A 211 -3.59 7.45 -27.08
CA ILE A 211 -3.05 8.64 -27.77
C ILE A 211 -3.81 9.88 -27.28
N ARG A 212 -3.13 11.03 -27.12
CA ARG A 212 -3.76 12.33 -26.86
C ARG A 212 -4.38 12.89 -28.16
N LYS A 213 -5.40 13.75 -28.05
CA LYS A 213 -6.09 14.34 -29.20
C LYS A 213 -5.16 15.04 -30.17
N ASN A 214 -4.07 15.63 -29.69
CA ASN A 214 -3.08 16.41 -30.45
C ASN A 214 -1.90 15.57 -30.99
N MET A 215 -1.92 14.25 -30.81
CA MET A 215 -0.87 13.36 -31.33
C MET A 215 -1.32 12.71 -32.65
N LYS A 216 -0.37 12.52 -33.55
CA LYS A 216 -0.63 11.76 -34.79
C LYS A 216 -1.17 10.36 -34.46
N ALA A 217 -2.19 9.96 -35.20
CA ALA A 217 -2.75 8.63 -35.09
C ALA A 217 -1.67 7.58 -35.35
N LYS A 218 -1.49 6.65 -34.45
CA LYS A 218 -0.56 5.54 -34.60
C LYS A 218 -1.38 4.25 -34.73
N LEU A 219 -1.11 3.47 -35.76
CA LEU A 219 -1.67 2.14 -35.92
C LEU A 219 -1.30 1.31 -34.67
N MET A 220 -2.31 0.79 -33.99
CA MET A 220 -2.15 -0.02 -32.79
C MET A 220 -2.69 -1.42 -33.05
N LEU A 221 -1.92 -2.42 -32.68
CA LEU A 221 -2.34 -3.83 -32.77
C LEU A 221 -3.66 -4.06 -32.02
N LEU A 222 -4.52 -4.93 -32.53
CA LEU A 222 -5.80 -5.26 -31.89
C LEU A 222 -5.61 -5.71 -30.43
N HIS A 223 -4.61 -6.54 -30.17
CA HIS A 223 -4.26 -6.99 -28.84
C HIS A 223 -3.94 -5.81 -27.89
N ASP A 224 -3.16 -4.81 -28.33
CA ASP A 224 -2.83 -3.65 -27.51
C ASP A 224 -4.08 -2.78 -27.22
N LYS A 225 -5.04 -2.72 -28.16
CA LYS A 225 -6.35 -2.07 -27.96
C LYS A 225 -7.18 -2.80 -26.90
N LEU A 226 -7.17 -4.14 -26.91
CA LEU A 226 -7.88 -4.95 -25.92
C LEU A 226 -7.27 -4.76 -24.51
N LEU A 227 -5.95 -4.70 -24.39
CA LEU A 227 -5.27 -4.43 -23.13
C LEU A 227 -5.63 -3.05 -22.57
N LEU A 228 -5.75 -2.02 -23.41
CA LEU A 228 -6.23 -0.70 -22.99
C LEU A 228 -7.67 -0.69 -22.47
N ARG A 229 -8.53 -1.61 -22.93
CA ARG A 229 -9.89 -1.79 -22.37
C ARG A 229 -9.86 -2.50 -21.02
N LYS A 230 -8.96 -3.50 -20.86
CA LYS A 230 -8.77 -4.22 -19.59
C LYS A 230 -8.16 -3.37 -18.47
N ARG A 231 -7.67 -2.16 -18.75
CA ARG A 231 -7.03 -1.29 -17.73
C ARG A 231 -7.91 -1.04 -16.50
N GLY A 232 -9.24 -1.12 -16.63
CA GLY A 232 -10.15 -0.98 -15.49
C GLY A 232 -9.88 -1.93 -14.32
N ILE A 233 -9.16 -3.03 -14.54
CA ILE A 233 -8.78 -3.97 -13.46
C ILE A 233 -7.92 -3.28 -12.40
N ILE A 234 -6.99 -2.37 -12.78
CA ILE A 234 -6.16 -1.65 -11.80
C ILE A 234 -7.00 -0.68 -10.95
N GLU A 235 -8.04 -0.07 -11.52
CA GLU A 235 -8.96 0.80 -10.78
C GLU A 235 -9.71 0.01 -9.70
N THR A 236 -10.10 -1.25 -10.00
CA THR A 236 -10.72 -2.17 -9.04
C THR A 236 -9.74 -2.50 -7.91
N VAL A 237 -8.50 -2.87 -8.24
CA VAL A 237 -7.46 -3.16 -7.23
C VAL A 237 -7.13 -1.93 -6.39
N ILE A 238 -7.04 -0.75 -7.01
CA ILE A 238 -6.85 0.52 -6.30
C ILE A 238 -8.01 0.83 -5.36
N ASN A 239 -9.24 0.51 -5.73
CA ASN A 239 -10.41 0.71 -4.87
C ASN A 239 -10.40 -0.22 -3.65
N LEU A 240 -9.75 -1.37 -3.73
CA LEU A 240 -9.43 -2.22 -2.59
C LEU A 240 -8.35 -1.60 -1.67
N LYS A 241 -8.22 -0.27 -1.62
CA LYS A 241 -7.23 0.57 -0.88
C LYS A 241 -6.98 0.17 0.59
N THR A 242 -7.64 -0.85 1.04
CA THR A 242 -7.67 -1.35 2.41
C THR A 242 -6.26 -1.56 2.95
N PHE A 243 -5.38 -2.17 2.17
CA PHE A 243 -4.04 -2.56 2.62
C PHE A 243 -3.09 -1.38 2.87
N LEU A 244 -3.23 -0.29 2.11
CA LEU A 244 -2.38 0.89 2.23
C LEU A 244 -2.89 1.92 3.23
N ARG A 245 -4.18 1.93 3.52
CA ARG A 245 -4.71 2.64 4.67
C ARG A 245 -4.15 2.12 5.99
N LEU A 246 -3.78 0.83 6.06
CA LEU A 246 -3.07 0.23 7.21
C LEU A 246 -1.79 0.99 7.56
N SER A 247 -0.88 1.14 6.60
CA SER A 247 0.42 1.77 6.84
C SER A 247 0.27 3.23 7.26
N ILE A 248 -0.66 3.97 6.65
CA ILE A 248 -0.91 5.38 6.97
C ILE A 248 -1.59 5.52 8.33
N HIS A 249 -2.54 4.66 8.65
CA HIS A 249 -3.20 4.69 9.97
C HIS A 249 -2.22 4.40 11.10
N VAL A 250 -1.32 3.42 10.91
CA VAL A 250 -0.26 3.11 11.87
C VAL A 250 0.70 4.30 12.04
N ILE A 251 1.04 5.01 10.97
CA ILE A 251 1.92 6.19 11.05
C ILE A 251 1.20 7.36 11.72
N ASP A 252 -0.08 7.62 11.39
CA ASP A 252 -0.85 8.74 11.96
C ASP A 252 -1.05 8.60 13.49
N GLN A 253 -1.28 7.39 13.97
CA GLN A 253 -1.39 7.11 15.40
C GLN A 253 -0.04 7.25 16.13
N ASN A 254 1.08 7.10 15.43
CA ASN A 254 2.42 7.11 16.02
C ASN A 254 2.97 8.51 16.37
N THR A 255 2.29 9.59 15.98
CA THR A 255 2.78 10.95 16.11
C THR A 255 1.93 11.80 17.07
N ILE A 256 0.88 11.22 17.66
CA ILE A 256 -0.03 11.90 18.61
C ILE A 256 0.40 11.72 20.09
N SER A 257 1.60 11.18 20.33
CA SER A 257 2.18 11.09 21.70
C SER A 257 3.36 12.03 21.86
#